data_cc0fe0adb618b982233995d57feaa020
#
_entry.id   cc0fe0adb618b982233995d57feaa020
#
_cell.length_a   1.000
_cell.length_b   1.000
_cell.length_c   1.000
_cell.angle_alpha   90.00
_cell.angle_beta   90.00
_cell.angle_gamma   90.00
#
_symmetry.space_group_name_H-M   'P 1'
#
loop_
_entity.id
_entity.type
_entity.pdbx_description
1 polymer ?
#
loop_
_entity_poly.entity_id
_entity_poly.type
_entity_poly.pdbx_seq_one_letter_code
_entity_poly.pdbx_strand_id
1 'polypeptide(L)'
;MFAKEVYVRRRQTLLKKMREAGQNGLVLFVGNAEAPAQYKDNCYKWRQDSSWLYYFGLDEPLMAAVLDIDSGAETLFADDVDIDDIIWMGPQPSVRSKADAVGLEHTAPYGGVENAIALARKSGRPVHFLPPSRYYNTLKLAQLVPGGAPSEPLIKAVVSMRLIKEDIEIQAIDAACALGYEMHSVARDAIKIGIIEQEIVGKMEAVSLAKGWGVSFPTILTQHGETLHNHGHAATIEPGKLMVIDAGVESNEHYASDFTRTYPTSGRFTQKQREIYQIVCDCNNLAFSLTKPGITYREVHLAVARKMLEGLSALDLVKGDLDEMVAKGIAGLFQPHGLGHNMGLDVHDMEDLGENLVGYDPDQTRAKQLGLGSLRMARSLKPGHVITDEPGIYFIPALIEKFKKEGLGYDYVNYAKLEDYYDFGGIRLEDDVLVTETGARRLGPQRLPISPDDVEAAMAAAR
;
A
#
# COMPACT_ATOMS: atom_id res chain seq x y z
N MET A 1 15.52 -7.61 -10.25
CA MET A 1 14.93 -7.79 -11.61
C MET A 1 14.59 -9.26 -11.81
N PHE A 2 13.39 -9.59 -12.29
CA PHE A 2 12.97 -10.96 -12.60
C PHE A 2 13.60 -11.48 -13.90
N ALA A 3 13.41 -12.76 -14.21
CA ALA A 3 13.86 -13.33 -15.47
C ALA A 3 13.10 -12.70 -16.67
N LYS A 4 13.79 -12.58 -17.81
CA LYS A 4 13.28 -11.97 -19.05
C LYS A 4 11.90 -12.49 -19.46
N GLU A 5 11.68 -13.77 -19.32
CA GLU A 5 10.44 -14.46 -19.70
C GLU A 5 9.21 -13.95 -18.95
N VAL A 6 9.40 -13.46 -17.73
CA VAL A 6 8.32 -12.87 -16.92
C VAL A 6 7.80 -11.60 -17.60
N TYR A 7 8.69 -10.71 -17.98
CA TYR A 7 8.32 -9.43 -18.62
C TYR A 7 7.72 -9.65 -20.02
N VAL A 8 8.30 -10.55 -20.82
CA VAL A 8 7.76 -10.93 -22.13
C VAL A 8 6.33 -11.45 -22.00
N ARG A 9 6.10 -12.42 -21.11
CA ARG A 9 4.77 -12.99 -20.87
C ARG A 9 3.76 -11.92 -20.41
N ARG A 10 4.16 -11.02 -19.51
CA ARG A 10 3.29 -9.94 -18.99
C ARG A 10 2.87 -8.99 -20.12
N ARG A 11 3.79 -8.54 -20.97
CA ARG A 11 3.45 -7.66 -22.11
C ARG A 11 2.59 -8.35 -23.15
N GLN A 12 2.89 -9.62 -23.49
CA GLN A 12 2.06 -10.41 -24.40
C GLN A 12 0.63 -10.61 -23.86
N THR A 13 0.51 -10.87 -22.55
CA THR A 13 -0.79 -11.00 -21.88
C THR A 13 -1.56 -9.68 -21.90
N LEU A 14 -0.90 -8.55 -21.67
CA LEU A 14 -1.50 -7.22 -21.77
C LEU A 14 -2.05 -6.97 -23.18
N LEU A 15 -1.23 -7.17 -24.22
CA LEU A 15 -1.66 -6.98 -25.61
C LEU A 15 -2.80 -7.91 -25.98
N LYS A 16 -2.79 -9.17 -25.50
CA LYS A 16 -3.90 -10.10 -25.69
C LYS A 16 -5.20 -9.55 -25.06
N LYS A 17 -5.14 -9.10 -23.79
CA LYS A 17 -6.30 -8.52 -23.09
C LYS A 17 -6.85 -7.30 -23.78
N MET A 18 -5.98 -6.43 -24.32
CA MET A 18 -6.40 -5.25 -25.07
C MET A 18 -7.16 -5.65 -26.35
N ARG A 19 -6.64 -6.65 -27.10
CA ARG A 19 -7.35 -7.18 -28.29
C ARG A 19 -8.68 -7.82 -27.92
N GLU A 20 -8.74 -8.62 -26.84
CA GLU A 20 -9.97 -9.22 -26.33
C GLU A 20 -11.02 -8.17 -25.90
N ALA A 21 -10.56 -7.00 -25.44
CA ALA A 21 -11.41 -5.85 -25.15
C ALA A 21 -11.79 -5.04 -26.39
N GLY A 22 -11.47 -5.53 -27.60
CA GLY A 22 -11.79 -4.84 -28.88
C GLY A 22 -10.94 -3.60 -29.14
N GLN A 23 -9.80 -3.43 -28.47
CA GLN A 23 -8.90 -2.30 -28.62
C GLN A 23 -7.86 -2.55 -29.73
N ASN A 24 -7.44 -1.46 -30.38
CA ASN A 24 -6.37 -1.42 -31.38
C ASN A 24 -5.46 -0.21 -31.09
N GLY A 25 -4.42 0.00 -31.89
CA GLY A 25 -3.52 1.13 -31.77
C GLY A 25 -2.34 0.86 -30.87
N LEU A 26 -1.92 1.83 -30.09
CA LEU A 26 -0.69 1.78 -29.29
C LEU A 26 -0.98 1.84 -27.79
N VAL A 27 -0.22 1.09 -27.00
CA VAL A 27 -0.09 1.30 -25.57
C VAL A 27 1.23 2.04 -25.31
N LEU A 28 1.15 3.20 -24.67
CA LEU A 28 2.28 4.04 -24.30
C LEU A 28 2.53 3.92 -22.80
N PHE A 29 3.74 3.52 -22.43
CA PHE A 29 4.27 3.63 -21.07
C PHE A 29 5.35 4.70 -21.01
N VAL A 30 5.28 5.57 -20.02
CA VAL A 30 6.30 6.60 -19.75
C VAL A 30 6.88 6.30 -18.37
N GLY A 31 8.16 5.96 -18.32
CA GLY A 31 8.91 5.80 -17.08
C GLY A 31 9.10 7.16 -16.37
N ASN A 32 9.44 7.10 -15.10
CA ASN A 32 9.69 8.30 -14.31
C ASN A 32 10.96 9.03 -14.78
N ALA A 33 11.02 10.33 -14.52
CA ALA A 33 12.24 11.13 -14.53
C ALA A 33 12.71 11.38 -13.09
N GLU A 34 13.98 11.69 -12.91
CA GLU A 34 14.48 12.20 -11.65
C GLU A 34 13.77 13.50 -11.26
N ALA A 35 13.56 13.70 -9.97
CA ALA A 35 12.91 14.88 -9.42
C ALA A 35 13.91 15.67 -8.56
N PRO A 36 14.42 16.81 -9.04
CA PRO A 36 15.33 17.65 -8.26
C PRO A 36 14.64 18.20 -7.00
N ALA A 37 15.32 18.12 -5.86
CA ALA A 37 14.84 18.74 -4.62
C ALA A 37 14.93 20.27 -4.67
N GLN A 38 16.05 20.81 -5.19
CA GLN A 38 16.29 22.25 -5.28
C GLN A 38 17.09 22.64 -6.53
N TYR A 39 18.13 21.87 -6.87
CA TYR A 39 18.95 22.08 -8.07
C TYR A 39 19.16 20.73 -8.80
N LYS A 40 19.53 20.79 -10.09
CA LYS A 40 19.46 19.67 -11.04
C LYS A 40 20.09 18.37 -10.52
N ASP A 41 21.24 18.47 -9.87
CA ASP A 41 22.03 17.29 -9.49
C ASP A 41 21.73 16.81 -8.06
N ASN A 42 20.83 17.46 -7.33
CA ASN A 42 20.34 17.05 -6.01
C ASN A 42 18.91 16.53 -6.09
N CYS A 43 18.78 15.29 -6.47
CA CYS A 43 17.46 14.66 -6.66
C CYS A 43 16.95 13.99 -5.39
N TYR A 44 15.62 13.95 -5.24
CA TYR A 44 14.97 13.05 -4.28
C TYR A 44 15.35 11.61 -4.59
N LYS A 45 15.19 10.73 -3.59
CA LYS A 45 15.43 9.29 -3.79
C LYS A 45 14.68 8.79 -5.02
N TRP A 46 15.40 8.11 -5.91
CA TRP A 46 14.84 7.53 -7.12
C TRP A 46 13.77 6.47 -6.83
N ARG A 47 12.73 6.45 -7.61
CA ARG A 47 11.72 5.38 -7.65
C ARG A 47 11.04 5.39 -9.02
N GLN A 48 11.09 4.26 -9.68
CA GLN A 48 10.44 4.07 -10.98
C GLN A 48 8.93 3.86 -10.81
N ASP A 49 8.15 4.12 -11.88
CA ASP A 49 6.72 3.82 -11.96
C ASP A 49 6.44 2.33 -11.78
N SER A 50 5.46 1.97 -10.95
CA SER A 50 5.17 0.59 -10.60
C SER A 50 4.63 -0.23 -11.76
N SER A 51 3.81 0.36 -12.64
CA SER A 51 3.38 -0.34 -13.87
C SER A 51 4.52 -0.53 -14.85
N TRP A 52 5.44 0.45 -14.93
CA TRP A 52 6.67 0.29 -15.70
C TRP A 52 7.52 -0.88 -15.16
N LEU A 53 7.77 -0.93 -13.86
CA LEU A 53 8.52 -2.02 -13.23
C LEU A 53 7.86 -3.38 -13.49
N TYR A 54 6.52 -3.45 -13.43
CA TYR A 54 5.77 -4.67 -13.68
C TYR A 54 5.98 -5.22 -15.09
N TYR A 55 5.99 -4.34 -16.12
CA TYR A 55 6.07 -4.76 -17.52
C TYR A 55 7.47 -4.79 -18.09
N PHE A 56 8.40 -4.02 -17.53
CA PHE A 56 9.75 -3.87 -18.11
C PHE A 56 10.87 -4.18 -17.11
N GLY A 57 10.67 -4.01 -15.82
CA GLY A 57 11.71 -4.28 -14.80
C GLY A 57 12.95 -3.39 -14.89
N LEU A 58 12.97 -2.39 -15.77
CA LEU A 58 14.07 -1.44 -15.93
C LEU A 58 13.88 -0.28 -14.95
N ASP A 59 14.77 -0.16 -13.97
CA ASP A 59 14.69 0.81 -12.87
C ASP A 59 15.62 1.99 -13.09
N GLU A 60 15.46 2.66 -14.23
CA GLU A 60 16.28 3.79 -14.63
C GLU A 60 15.41 4.94 -15.17
N PRO A 61 15.83 6.21 -15.04
CA PRO A 61 15.06 7.35 -15.48
C PRO A 61 15.00 7.50 -17.01
N LEU A 62 14.09 8.35 -17.48
CA LEU A 62 13.99 8.83 -18.85
C LEU A 62 13.86 7.71 -19.91
N MET A 63 12.96 6.76 -19.65
CA MET A 63 12.60 5.72 -20.61
C MET A 63 11.13 5.83 -20.99
N ALA A 64 10.78 5.42 -22.20
CA ALA A 64 9.41 5.21 -22.64
C ALA A 64 9.32 3.92 -23.45
N ALA A 65 8.16 3.29 -23.49
CA ALA A 65 7.91 2.11 -24.31
C ALA A 65 6.57 2.23 -25.05
N VAL A 66 6.56 1.74 -26.27
CA VAL A 66 5.36 1.64 -27.09
C VAL A 66 5.15 0.18 -27.46
N LEU A 67 3.95 -0.31 -27.14
CA LEU A 67 3.49 -1.66 -27.52
C LEU A 67 2.39 -1.51 -28.56
N ASP A 68 2.56 -2.09 -29.72
CA ASP A 68 1.57 -2.05 -30.81
C ASP A 68 0.57 -3.20 -30.65
N ILE A 69 -0.69 -2.87 -30.37
CA ILE A 69 -1.75 -3.85 -30.13
C ILE A 69 -2.01 -4.69 -31.38
N ASP A 70 -1.92 -4.09 -32.56
CA ASP A 70 -2.31 -4.71 -33.83
C ASP A 70 -1.22 -5.68 -34.29
N SER A 71 0.04 -5.24 -34.34
CA SER A 71 1.17 -6.03 -34.82
C SER A 71 1.85 -6.87 -33.75
N GLY A 72 1.76 -6.46 -32.49
CA GLY A 72 2.53 -7.03 -31.38
C GLY A 72 3.96 -6.51 -31.25
N ALA A 73 4.35 -5.52 -32.08
CA ALA A 73 5.69 -4.94 -32.02
C ALA A 73 5.89 -4.14 -30.71
N GLU A 74 7.07 -4.22 -30.15
CA GLU A 74 7.45 -3.58 -28.88
C GLU A 74 8.72 -2.75 -29.10
N THR A 75 8.71 -1.47 -28.71
CA THR A 75 9.87 -0.58 -28.85
C THR A 75 10.17 0.12 -27.54
N LEU A 76 11.43 0.02 -27.09
CA LEU A 76 11.99 0.82 -26.01
C LEU A 76 12.60 2.11 -26.56
N PHE A 77 12.23 3.24 -26.00
CA PHE A 77 12.80 4.55 -26.28
C PHE A 77 13.65 5.00 -25.08
N ALA A 78 14.94 5.09 -25.30
CA ALA A 78 15.93 5.54 -24.31
C ALA A 78 17.20 5.98 -25.04
N ASP A 79 18.08 6.71 -24.36
CA ASP A 79 19.36 7.12 -24.89
C ASP A 79 20.50 6.41 -24.16
N ASP A 80 21.55 6.06 -24.88
CA ASP A 80 22.81 5.59 -24.27
C ASP A 80 23.50 6.78 -23.56
N VAL A 81 24.15 6.50 -22.44
CA VAL A 81 24.94 7.51 -21.71
C VAL A 81 26.12 7.98 -22.56
N ASP A 82 26.42 9.26 -22.51
CA ASP A 82 27.57 9.85 -23.19
C ASP A 82 28.85 9.80 -22.30
N ILE A 83 29.95 10.38 -22.79
CA ILE A 83 31.21 10.38 -22.07
C ILE A 83 31.17 11.21 -20.80
N ASP A 84 30.39 12.28 -20.78
CA ASP A 84 30.24 13.12 -19.59
C ASP A 84 29.46 12.37 -18.50
N ASP A 85 28.39 11.70 -18.86
CA ASP A 85 27.63 10.83 -17.95
C ASP A 85 28.52 9.71 -17.37
N ILE A 86 29.37 9.09 -18.21
CA ILE A 86 30.30 8.04 -17.76
C ILE A 86 31.32 8.58 -16.76
N ILE A 87 31.79 9.83 -16.96
CA ILE A 87 32.75 10.47 -16.05
C ILE A 87 32.12 10.67 -14.66
N TRP A 88 30.83 11.08 -14.61
CA TRP A 88 30.16 11.39 -13.36
C TRP A 88 29.53 10.17 -12.67
N MET A 89 28.99 9.22 -13.42
CA MET A 89 28.18 8.11 -12.89
C MET A 89 28.79 6.73 -13.15
N GLY A 90 29.90 6.66 -13.88
CA GLY A 90 30.49 5.41 -14.31
C GLY A 90 29.84 4.80 -15.56
N PRO A 91 30.42 3.75 -16.16
CA PRO A 91 29.89 3.09 -17.34
C PRO A 91 28.57 2.39 -17.05
N GLN A 92 27.61 2.56 -17.95
CA GLN A 92 26.29 1.95 -17.88
C GLN A 92 26.10 0.92 -19.01
N PRO A 93 25.26 -0.12 -18.84
CA PRO A 93 24.86 -0.99 -19.94
C PRO A 93 24.19 -0.19 -21.06
N SER A 94 24.44 -0.55 -22.33
CA SER A 94 23.76 0.09 -23.46
C SER A 94 22.25 -0.16 -23.42
N VAL A 95 21.49 0.75 -24.06
CA VAL A 95 20.03 0.61 -24.22
C VAL A 95 19.68 -0.72 -24.88
N ARG A 96 20.48 -1.17 -25.87
CA ARG A 96 20.28 -2.48 -26.49
C ARG A 96 20.43 -3.63 -25.47
N SER A 97 21.46 -3.58 -24.65
CA SER A 97 21.71 -4.59 -23.60
C SER A 97 20.56 -4.63 -22.57
N LYS A 98 20.06 -3.46 -22.16
CA LYS A 98 18.91 -3.33 -21.26
C LYS A 98 17.65 -3.91 -21.87
N ALA A 99 17.38 -3.58 -23.15
CA ALA A 99 16.24 -4.14 -23.88
C ALA A 99 16.31 -5.67 -24.02
N ASP A 100 17.50 -6.21 -24.32
CA ASP A 100 17.71 -7.67 -24.43
C ASP A 100 17.47 -8.38 -23.09
N ALA A 101 17.84 -7.75 -21.96
CA ALA A 101 17.65 -8.31 -20.62
C ALA A 101 16.16 -8.48 -20.26
N VAL A 102 15.26 -7.71 -20.88
CA VAL A 102 13.82 -7.77 -20.64
C VAL A 102 13.01 -8.24 -21.87
N GLY A 103 13.71 -8.64 -22.94
CA GLY A 103 13.12 -9.24 -24.14
C GLY A 103 12.38 -8.26 -25.04
N LEU A 104 12.87 -7.02 -25.14
CA LEU A 104 12.39 -6.03 -26.10
C LEU A 104 13.22 -6.08 -27.39
N GLU A 105 12.58 -6.27 -28.54
CA GLU A 105 13.29 -6.48 -29.82
C GLU A 105 13.80 -5.17 -30.43
N HIS A 106 13.04 -4.08 -30.26
CA HIS A 106 13.37 -2.81 -30.89
C HIS A 106 13.75 -1.74 -29.87
N THR A 107 14.73 -0.93 -30.24
CA THR A 107 15.14 0.25 -29.48
C THR A 107 15.22 1.46 -30.40
N ALA A 108 14.95 2.65 -29.86
CA ALA A 108 15.09 3.92 -30.54
C ALA A 108 15.51 5.00 -29.54
N PRO A 109 16.11 6.11 -30.02
CA PRO A 109 16.40 7.25 -29.15
C PRO A 109 15.15 7.76 -28.42
N TYR A 110 15.32 8.25 -27.16
CA TYR A 110 14.21 8.71 -26.34
C TYR A 110 13.31 9.74 -27.02
N GLY A 111 13.91 10.74 -27.73
CA GLY A 111 13.15 11.72 -28.51
C GLY A 111 12.30 11.12 -29.65
N GLY A 112 12.60 9.90 -30.08
CA GLY A 112 11.83 9.20 -31.12
C GLY A 112 10.40 8.85 -30.73
N VAL A 113 10.10 8.79 -29.43
CA VAL A 113 8.74 8.51 -28.93
C VAL A 113 7.73 9.57 -29.42
N GLU A 114 8.14 10.84 -29.49
CA GLU A 114 7.28 11.94 -29.96
C GLU A 114 6.81 11.71 -31.40
N ASN A 115 7.75 11.33 -32.28
CA ASN A 115 7.45 11.04 -33.69
C ASN A 115 6.58 9.78 -33.82
N ALA A 116 6.85 8.72 -33.06
CA ALA A 116 6.05 7.49 -33.09
C ALA A 116 4.58 7.75 -32.72
N ILE A 117 4.36 8.49 -31.62
CA ILE A 117 3.02 8.85 -31.16
C ILE A 117 2.33 9.82 -32.12
N ALA A 118 3.05 10.84 -32.63
CA ALA A 118 2.49 11.78 -33.61
C ALA A 118 2.05 11.08 -34.91
N LEU A 119 2.83 10.11 -35.40
CA LEU A 119 2.51 9.32 -36.58
C LEU A 119 1.26 8.47 -36.39
N ALA A 120 1.17 7.77 -35.24
CA ALA A 120 -0.01 6.97 -34.90
C ALA A 120 -1.28 7.82 -34.87
N ARG A 121 -1.23 8.96 -34.19
CA ARG A 121 -2.36 9.88 -34.09
C ARG A 121 -2.76 10.47 -35.46
N LYS A 122 -1.78 10.82 -36.29
CA LYS A 122 -2.02 11.31 -37.66
C LYS A 122 -2.71 10.26 -38.53
N SER A 123 -2.42 8.99 -38.31
CA SER A 123 -3.08 7.87 -39.00
C SER A 123 -4.40 7.43 -38.37
N GLY A 124 -4.89 8.16 -37.36
CA GLY A 124 -6.15 7.85 -36.68
C GLY A 124 -6.08 6.67 -35.70
N ARG A 125 -4.88 6.18 -35.39
CA ARG A 125 -4.73 5.08 -34.41
C ARG A 125 -4.83 5.60 -32.96
N PRO A 126 -5.61 4.96 -32.10
CA PRO A 126 -5.67 5.30 -30.69
C PRO A 126 -4.31 5.15 -29.98
N VAL A 127 -4.08 5.97 -28.95
CA VAL A 127 -2.95 5.84 -28.03
C VAL A 127 -3.49 5.68 -26.61
N HIS A 128 -3.28 4.52 -26.04
CA HIS A 128 -3.70 4.16 -24.68
C HIS A 128 -2.58 4.41 -23.70
N PHE A 129 -2.87 5.05 -22.58
CA PHE A 129 -1.92 5.26 -21.48
C PHE A 129 -2.63 5.19 -20.12
N LEU A 130 -1.86 4.97 -19.06
CA LEU A 130 -2.34 4.94 -17.68
C LEU A 130 -2.38 6.35 -17.08
N PRO A 131 -3.21 6.61 -16.05
CA PRO A 131 -3.13 7.87 -15.31
C PRO A 131 -1.73 8.01 -14.68
N PRO A 132 -1.08 9.17 -14.86
CA PRO A 132 0.25 9.41 -14.29
C PRO A 132 0.14 9.81 -12.82
N SER A 133 0.96 9.21 -11.94
CA SER A 133 1.08 9.60 -10.53
C SER A 133 2.01 10.80 -10.32
N ARG A 134 2.99 11.00 -11.22
CA ARG A 134 3.95 12.10 -11.13
C ARG A 134 3.64 13.26 -12.07
N TYR A 135 3.81 14.48 -11.56
CA TYR A 135 3.55 15.72 -12.33
C TYR A 135 4.37 15.81 -13.64
N TYR A 136 5.64 15.37 -13.60
CA TYR A 136 6.46 15.28 -14.81
C TYR A 136 5.79 14.44 -15.90
N ASN A 137 5.31 13.24 -15.55
CA ASN A 137 4.64 12.35 -16.48
C ASN A 137 3.30 12.93 -16.96
N THR A 138 2.58 13.68 -16.13
CA THR A 138 1.37 14.43 -16.54
C THR A 138 1.71 15.42 -17.67
N LEU A 139 2.77 16.21 -17.53
CA LEU A 139 3.20 17.15 -18.55
C LEU A 139 3.67 16.44 -19.83
N LYS A 140 4.47 15.36 -19.67
CA LYS A 140 4.97 14.59 -20.81
C LYS A 140 3.84 13.94 -21.60
N LEU A 141 2.87 13.34 -20.95
CA LEU A 141 1.69 12.75 -21.59
C LEU A 141 0.82 13.81 -22.26
N ALA A 142 0.63 14.97 -21.64
CA ALA A 142 -0.11 16.08 -22.26
C ALA A 142 0.58 16.60 -23.54
N GLN A 143 1.90 16.56 -23.61
CA GLN A 143 2.69 16.89 -24.79
C GLN A 143 2.59 15.80 -25.86
N LEU A 144 2.74 14.51 -25.49
CA LEU A 144 2.72 13.38 -26.43
C LEU A 144 1.32 13.11 -26.99
N VAL A 145 0.29 13.22 -26.15
CA VAL A 145 -1.10 12.91 -26.49
C VAL A 145 -2.01 14.10 -26.14
N PRO A 146 -1.87 15.26 -26.81
CA PRO A 146 -2.67 16.44 -26.52
C PRO A 146 -4.17 16.14 -26.57
N GLY A 147 -4.91 16.48 -25.48
CA GLY A 147 -6.34 16.22 -25.34
C GLY A 147 -6.70 14.74 -25.08
N GLY A 148 -5.70 13.87 -24.92
CA GLY A 148 -5.93 12.48 -24.53
C GLY A 148 -6.35 12.34 -23.07
N ALA A 149 -7.01 11.23 -22.77
CA ALA A 149 -7.36 10.82 -21.41
C ALA A 149 -6.83 9.40 -21.13
N PRO A 150 -6.58 9.03 -19.86
CA PRO A 150 -6.26 7.67 -19.50
C PRO A 150 -7.27 6.67 -20.04
N SER A 151 -6.78 5.52 -20.47
CA SER A 151 -7.59 4.49 -21.14
C SER A 151 -8.19 3.52 -20.14
N GLU A 152 -9.49 3.58 -19.91
CA GLU A 152 -10.18 2.64 -19.00
C GLU A 152 -9.99 1.17 -19.40
N PRO A 153 -10.03 0.74 -20.69
CA PRO A 153 -9.70 -0.62 -21.06
C PRO A 153 -8.27 -1.04 -20.64
N LEU A 154 -7.29 -0.14 -20.79
CA LEU A 154 -5.92 -0.41 -20.35
C LEU A 154 -5.84 -0.52 -18.82
N ILE A 155 -6.47 0.39 -18.09
CA ILE A 155 -6.54 0.34 -16.62
C ILE A 155 -7.13 -1.00 -16.18
N LYS A 156 -8.28 -1.42 -16.73
CA LYS A 156 -8.92 -2.70 -16.39
C LYS A 156 -8.02 -3.90 -16.71
N ALA A 157 -7.31 -3.88 -17.83
CA ALA A 157 -6.36 -4.94 -18.20
C ALA A 157 -5.21 -5.02 -17.18
N VAL A 158 -4.58 -3.90 -16.84
CA VAL A 158 -3.48 -3.82 -15.86
C VAL A 158 -3.95 -4.27 -14.47
N VAL A 159 -5.08 -3.73 -13.99
CA VAL A 159 -5.66 -4.11 -12.70
C VAL A 159 -5.93 -5.61 -12.64
N SER A 160 -6.54 -6.19 -13.69
CA SER A 160 -6.84 -7.62 -13.73
C SER A 160 -5.59 -8.52 -13.70
N MET A 161 -4.43 -8.01 -14.10
CA MET A 161 -3.16 -8.74 -14.07
C MET A 161 -2.45 -8.58 -12.73
N ARG A 162 -2.41 -7.38 -12.16
CA ARG A 162 -1.68 -7.09 -10.92
C ARG A 162 -2.44 -7.46 -9.65
N LEU A 163 -3.78 -7.57 -9.70
CA LEU A 163 -4.58 -8.00 -8.53
C LEU A 163 -4.24 -9.42 -8.08
N ILE A 164 -3.99 -10.32 -9.01
CA ILE A 164 -3.64 -11.72 -8.71
C ILE A 164 -2.13 -11.84 -8.85
N LYS A 165 -1.45 -11.97 -7.72
CA LYS A 165 0.01 -12.06 -7.66
C LYS A 165 0.49 -13.41 -8.19
N GLU A 166 1.51 -13.36 -9.05
CA GLU A 166 2.25 -14.54 -9.48
C GLU A 166 3.14 -15.06 -8.33
N ASP A 167 3.50 -16.33 -8.33
CA ASP A 167 4.36 -16.91 -7.28
C ASP A 167 5.67 -16.15 -7.06
N ILE A 168 6.26 -15.59 -8.14
CA ILE A 168 7.49 -14.80 -8.05
C ILE A 168 7.25 -13.45 -7.35
N GLU A 169 6.07 -12.86 -7.50
CA GLU A 169 5.68 -11.64 -6.78
C GLU A 169 5.47 -11.94 -5.30
N ILE A 170 4.78 -13.05 -5.01
CA ILE A 170 4.56 -13.50 -3.63
C ILE A 170 5.89 -13.73 -2.91
N GLN A 171 6.88 -14.33 -3.59
CA GLN A 171 8.23 -14.51 -3.04
C GLN A 171 8.92 -13.16 -2.74
N ALA A 172 8.77 -12.17 -3.62
CA ALA A 172 9.33 -10.84 -3.43
C ALA A 172 8.65 -10.10 -2.26
N ILE A 173 7.32 -10.25 -2.10
CA ILE A 173 6.58 -9.71 -0.97
C ILE A 173 6.96 -10.41 0.33
N ASP A 174 7.08 -11.75 0.34
CA ASP A 174 7.56 -12.50 1.52
C ASP A 174 8.97 -12.01 1.96
N ALA A 175 9.85 -11.69 1.01
CA ALA A 175 11.17 -11.13 1.31
C ALA A 175 11.07 -9.72 1.92
N ALA A 176 10.18 -8.86 1.39
CA ALA A 176 9.91 -7.55 1.96
C ALA A 176 9.33 -7.67 3.39
N CYS A 177 8.39 -8.60 3.60
CA CYS A 177 7.81 -8.89 4.92
C CYS A 177 8.86 -9.39 5.92
N ALA A 178 9.84 -10.18 5.47
CA ALA A 178 10.94 -10.62 6.35
C ALA A 178 11.79 -9.44 6.84
N LEU A 179 12.06 -8.47 5.97
CA LEU A 179 12.75 -7.23 6.34
C LEU A 179 11.88 -6.33 7.23
N GLY A 180 10.57 -6.24 6.94
CA GLY A 180 9.59 -5.54 7.76
C GLY A 180 9.54 -6.11 9.19
N TYR A 181 9.55 -7.43 9.35
CA TYR A 181 9.65 -8.08 10.65
C TYR A 181 10.91 -7.65 11.41
N GLU A 182 12.07 -7.63 10.75
CA GLU A 182 13.32 -7.20 11.37
C GLU A 182 13.25 -5.73 11.77
N MET A 183 12.74 -4.88 10.90
CA MET A 183 12.58 -3.44 11.14
C MET A 183 11.68 -3.17 12.36
N HIS A 184 10.54 -3.84 12.46
CA HIS A 184 9.65 -3.75 13.62
C HIS A 184 10.27 -4.30 14.91
N SER A 185 11.06 -5.35 14.83
CA SER A 185 11.78 -5.90 15.99
C SER A 185 12.79 -4.89 16.53
N VAL A 186 13.56 -4.24 15.65
CA VAL A 186 14.49 -3.16 16.02
C VAL A 186 13.74 -1.98 16.65
N ALA A 187 12.59 -1.60 16.09
CA ALA A 187 11.78 -0.51 16.63
C ALA A 187 11.27 -0.83 18.03
N ARG A 188 10.67 -2.01 18.24
CA ARG A 188 10.20 -2.49 19.56
C ARG A 188 11.30 -2.47 20.60
N ASP A 189 12.46 -3.01 20.26
CA ASP A 189 13.59 -3.15 21.18
C ASP A 189 14.25 -1.80 21.51
N ALA A 190 14.04 -0.79 20.68
CA ALA A 190 14.52 0.57 20.88
C ALA A 190 13.60 1.43 21.75
N ILE A 191 12.36 1.01 22.05
CA ILE A 191 11.42 1.80 22.85
C ILE A 191 11.98 2.01 24.27
N LYS A 192 12.24 3.28 24.59
CA LYS A 192 12.76 3.68 25.90
C LYS A 192 12.20 5.04 26.30
N ILE A 193 11.72 5.14 27.54
CA ILE A 193 11.24 6.40 28.09
C ILE A 193 12.37 7.45 28.09
N GLY A 194 12.04 8.67 27.66
CA GLY A 194 12.94 9.82 27.67
C GLY A 194 13.75 10.02 26.37
N ILE A 195 13.72 9.09 25.41
CA ILE A 195 14.30 9.31 24.08
C ILE A 195 13.26 9.96 23.15
N ILE A 196 13.70 10.54 22.04
CA ILE A 196 12.82 11.12 21.03
C ILE A 196 12.37 10.04 20.05
N GLU A 197 11.12 10.07 19.59
CA GLU A 197 10.56 9.15 18.61
C GLU A 197 11.45 9.01 17.36
N GLN A 198 12.04 10.12 16.88
CA GLN A 198 12.96 10.16 15.74
C GLN A 198 14.18 9.22 15.89
N GLU A 199 14.64 8.97 17.14
CA GLU A 199 15.76 8.06 17.37
C GLU A 199 15.39 6.60 17.05
N ILE A 200 14.13 6.21 17.28
CA ILE A 200 13.62 4.89 16.91
C ILE A 200 13.44 4.80 15.40
N VAL A 201 12.84 5.83 14.78
CA VAL A 201 12.67 5.91 13.32
C VAL A 201 14.03 5.74 12.62
N GLY A 202 15.06 6.47 13.04
CA GLY A 202 16.39 6.33 12.44
C GLY A 202 16.98 4.92 12.55
N LYS A 203 16.76 4.24 13.70
CA LYS A 203 17.25 2.85 13.90
C LYS A 203 16.49 1.84 13.05
N MET A 204 15.16 1.96 12.98
CA MET A 204 14.34 1.00 12.23
C MET A 204 14.50 1.20 10.72
N GLU A 205 14.55 2.43 10.22
CA GLU A 205 14.75 2.71 8.79
C GLU A 205 16.14 2.31 8.30
N ALA A 206 17.15 2.26 9.19
CA ALA A 206 18.47 1.72 8.84
C ALA A 206 18.39 0.28 8.32
N VAL A 207 17.45 -0.54 8.80
CA VAL A 207 17.23 -1.91 8.29
C VAL A 207 16.79 -1.87 6.83
N SER A 208 15.80 -1.05 6.52
CA SER A 208 15.26 -0.93 5.15
C SER A 208 16.30 -0.37 4.17
N LEU A 209 17.13 0.57 4.62
CA LEU A 209 18.19 1.17 3.80
C LEU A 209 19.38 0.24 3.59
N ALA A 210 19.69 -0.61 4.59
CA ALA A 210 20.83 -1.52 4.51
C ALA A 210 20.56 -2.78 3.68
N LYS A 211 19.31 -3.24 3.61
CA LYS A 211 18.93 -4.55 3.07
C LYS A 211 17.88 -4.51 1.97
N GLY A 212 17.11 -3.44 1.85
CA GLY A 212 16.07 -3.24 0.86
C GLY A 212 16.28 -1.96 0.06
N TRP A 213 15.25 -1.55 -0.69
CA TRP A 213 15.24 -0.28 -1.40
C TRP A 213 15.02 0.91 -0.46
N GLY A 214 14.34 0.69 0.67
CA GLY A 214 14.00 1.68 1.70
C GLY A 214 12.65 1.37 2.32
N VAL A 215 12.03 2.37 2.91
CA VAL A 215 10.65 2.23 3.42
C VAL A 215 9.64 2.20 2.28
N SER A 216 8.57 1.41 2.42
CA SER A 216 7.48 1.32 1.44
C SER A 216 6.55 2.54 1.48
N PHE A 217 6.52 3.25 2.61
CA PHE A 217 5.83 4.53 2.82
C PHE A 217 6.48 5.29 3.98
N PRO A 218 6.19 6.60 4.14
CA PRO A 218 6.72 7.37 5.26
C PRO A 218 6.32 6.75 6.59
N THR A 219 7.31 6.40 7.43
CA THR A 219 7.11 5.73 8.72
C THR A 219 6.13 6.50 9.61
N ILE A 220 5.18 5.80 10.20
CA ILE A 220 4.31 6.29 11.26
C ILE A 220 4.80 5.66 12.56
N LEU A 221 5.29 6.48 13.47
CA LEU A 221 5.72 6.07 14.79
C LEU A 221 5.35 7.15 15.78
N THR A 222 4.38 6.88 16.65
CA THR A 222 3.81 7.93 17.49
C THR A 222 3.15 7.42 18.75
N GLN A 223 3.25 8.21 19.84
CA GLN A 223 2.46 8.06 21.06
C GLN A 223 1.03 8.61 20.92
N HIS A 224 0.75 9.31 19.83
CA HIS A 224 -0.55 9.88 19.47
C HIS A 224 -1.24 9.02 18.41
N GLY A 225 -1.53 7.75 18.75
CA GLY A 225 -2.15 6.80 17.84
C GLY A 225 -3.53 7.21 17.34
N GLU A 226 -4.18 8.19 17.97
CA GLU A 226 -5.41 8.81 17.48
C GLU A 226 -5.20 9.69 16.23
N THR A 227 -3.94 10.01 15.90
CA THR A 227 -3.54 10.65 14.64
C THR A 227 -3.05 9.58 13.68
N LEU A 228 -3.92 9.15 12.76
CA LEU A 228 -3.74 7.92 11.97
C LEU A 228 -2.48 7.93 11.09
N HIS A 229 -2.10 9.08 10.51
CA HIS A 229 -0.91 9.26 9.67
C HIS A 229 0.02 10.34 10.25
N ASN A 230 0.50 10.11 11.48
CA ASN A 230 1.43 11.04 12.13
C ASN A 230 2.87 10.78 11.67
N HIS A 231 3.38 11.66 10.80
CA HIS A 231 4.76 11.64 10.31
C HIS A 231 5.71 12.57 11.09
N GLY A 232 5.23 13.17 12.18
CA GLY A 232 6.06 13.98 13.07
C GLY A 232 6.62 13.13 14.20
N HIS A 233 7.95 13.13 14.38
CA HIS A 233 8.64 12.28 15.35
C HIS A 233 9.45 13.07 16.40
N ALA A 234 9.04 14.31 16.67
CA ALA A 234 9.76 15.19 17.61
C ALA A 234 9.40 14.97 19.08
N ALA A 235 8.39 14.13 19.38
CA ALA A 235 7.94 13.92 20.73
C ALA A 235 8.93 13.07 21.55
N THR A 236 9.10 13.41 22.84
CA THR A 236 9.81 12.58 23.80
C THR A 236 8.89 11.46 24.30
N ILE A 237 9.39 10.23 24.36
CA ILE A 237 8.61 9.07 24.82
C ILE A 237 8.30 9.20 26.30
N GLU A 238 7.02 9.20 26.62
CA GLU A 238 6.47 9.33 27.98
C GLU A 238 6.10 7.95 28.57
N PRO A 239 6.13 7.79 29.90
CA PRO A 239 5.65 6.58 30.55
C PRO A 239 4.12 6.44 30.43
N GLY A 240 3.63 5.20 30.35
CA GLY A 240 2.20 4.88 30.39
C GLY A 240 1.44 5.16 29.10
N LYS A 241 2.13 5.58 28.02
CA LYS A 241 1.54 5.76 26.70
C LYS A 241 1.59 4.48 25.87
N LEU A 242 0.87 4.48 24.76
CA LEU A 242 0.95 3.47 23.69
C LEU A 242 1.74 4.06 22.53
N MET A 243 2.61 3.26 21.94
CA MET A 243 3.38 3.61 20.75
C MET A 243 2.83 2.82 19.56
N VAL A 244 2.14 3.47 18.64
CA VAL A 244 1.76 2.88 17.36
C VAL A 244 2.98 2.99 16.43
N ILE A 245 3.37 1.86 15.86
CA ILE A 245 4.42 1.78 14.84
C ILE A 245 3.79 1.13 13.61
N ASP A 246 3.70 1.90 12.54
CA ASP A 246 3.15 1.48 11.27
C ASP A 246 4.18 1.80 10.19
N ALA A 247 4.76 0.76 9.61
CA ALA A 247 5.90 0.88 8.73
C ALA A 247 6.12 -0.41 7.92
N GLY A 248 6.67 -0.25 6.74
CA GLY A 248 7.03 -1.36 5.88
C GLY A 248 8.34 -1.12 5.12
N VAL A 249 8.83 -2.17 4.50
CA VAL A 249 10.04 -2.16 3.68
C VAL A 249 9.67 -2.37 2.22
N GLU A 250 10.27 -1.59 1.34
CA GLU A 250 10.30 -1.87 -0.09
C GLU A 250 11.52 -2.75 -0.39
N SER A 251 11.30 -3.93 -0.98
CA SER A 251 12.37 -4.84 -1.38
C SER A 251 13.19 -4.28 -2.55
N ASN A 252 14.33 -4.92 -2.88
CA ASN A 252 15.11 -4.54 -4.05
C ASN A 252 14.37 -4.78 -5.39
N GLU A 253 13.32 -5.58 -5.39
CA GLU A 253 12.39 -5.77 -6.50
C GLU A 253 11.20 -4.81 -6.46
N HIS A 254 11.21 -3.84 -5.54
CA HIS A 254 10.18 -2.83 -5.32
C HIS A 254 8.83 -3.34 -4.81
N TYR A 255 8.76 -4.57 -4.30
CA TYR A 255 7.55 -5.04 -3.61
C TYR A 255 7.54 -4.58 -2.16
N ALA A 256 6.37 -4.14 -1.72
CA ALA A 256 6.15 -3.57 -0.40
C ALA A 256 5.83 -4.63 0.65
N SER A 257 6.10 -4.32 1.91
CA SER A 257 5.44 -4.87 3.10
C SER A 257 4.75 -3.77 3.87
N ASP A 258 3.79 -4.15 4.71
CA ASP A 258 3.03 -3.26 5.57
C ASP A 258 2.70 -3.94 6.90
N PHE A 259 3.15 -3.36 7.99
CA PHE A 259 2.88 -3.88 9.33
C PHE A 259 2.56 -2.76 10.30
N THR A 260 1.53 -2.95 11.11
CA THR A 260 1.33 -2.13 12.30
C THR A 260 1.37 -2.97 13.56
N ARG A 261 2.10 -2.48 14.56
CA ARG A 261 2.06 -2.95 15.95
C ARG A 261 1.96 -1.78 16.91
N THR A 262 1.30 -2.03 18.03
CA THR A 262 1.19 -1.06 19.12
C THR A 262 1.83 -1.61 20.38
N TYR A 263 2.75 -0.86 20.96
CA TYR A 263 3.55 -1.25 22.13
C TYR A 263 3.32 -0.32 23.31
N PRO A 264 3.23 -0.84 24.56
CA PRO A 264 3.19 0.00 25.75
C PRO A 264 4.58 0.57 26.03
N THR A 265 4.73 1.89 26.11
CA THR A 265 6.03 2.56 26.31
C THR A 265 6.73 2.13 27.60
N SER A 266 5.97 1.78 28.64
CA SER A 266 6.47 1.26 29.91
C SER A 266 6.81 -0.24 29.89
N GLY A 267 6.59 -0.94 28.75
CA GLY A 267 6.83 -2.38 28.59
C GLY A 267 5.73 -3.28 29.13
N ARG A 268 4.68 -2.71 29.70
CA ARG A 268 3.47 -3.41 30.15
C ARG A 268 2.26 -2.53 29.91
N PHE A 269 1.16 -3.15 29.48
CA PHE A 269 -0.12 -2.49 29.34
C PHE A 269 -0.74 -2.18 30.69
N THR A 270 -1.41 -1.03 30.83
CA THR A 270 -2.40 -0.83 31.88
C THR A 270 -3.60 -1.72 31.62
N GLN A 271 -4.47 -1.93 32.62
CA GLN A 271 -5.70 -2.73 32.45
C GLN A 271 -6.57 -2.18 31.31
N LYS A 272 -6.80 -0.86 31.28
CA LYS A 272 -7.57 -0.18 30.23
C LYS A 272 -6.96 -0.39 28.84
N GLN A 273 -5.64 -0.28 28.70
CA GLN A 273 -4.93 -0.50 27.42
C GLN A 273 -5.06 -1.96 26.99
N ARG A 274 -4.89 -2.90 27.92
CA ARG A 274 -4.97 -4.33 27.64
C ARG A 274 -6.35 -4.76 27.16
N GLU A 275 -7.42 -4.22 27.75
CA GLU A 275 -8.80 -4.50 27.35
C GLU A 275 -9.08 -4.05 25.92
N ILE A 276 -8.74 -2.81 25.55
CA ILE A 276 -8.90 -2.32 24.17
C ILE A 276 -7.99 -3.07 23.20
N TYR A 277 -6.72 -3.32 23.58
CA TYR A 277 -5.78 -4.07 22.77
C TYR A 277 -6.28 -5.46 22.42
N GLN A 278 -6.86 -6.17 23.40
CA GLN A 278 -7.42 -7.50 23.21
C GLN A 278 -8.58 -7.49 22.19
N ILE A 279 -9.42 -6.45 22.19
CA ILE A 279 -10.49 -6.31 21.20
C ILE A 279 -9.90 -6.18 19.79
N VAL A 280 -8.87 -5.36 19.60
CA VAL A 280 -8.21 -5.20 18.29
C VAL A 280 -7.52 -6.49 17.86
N CYS A 281 -6.86 -7.21 18.79
CA CYS A 281 -6.24 -8.51 18.54
C CYS A 281 -7.29 -9.55 18.08
N ASP A 282 -8.44 -9.60 18.76
CA ASP A 282 -9.54 -10.49 18.38
C ASP A 282 -10.11 -10.13 17.00
N CYS A 283 -10.19 -8.84 16.68
CA CYS A 283 -10.61 -8.35 15.36
C CYS A 283 -9.66 -8.80 14.25
N ASN A 284 -8.34 -8.64 14.44
CA ASN A 284 -7.33 -9.07 13.46
C ASN A 284 -7.35 -10.60 13.27
N ASN A 285 -7.46 -11.37 14.37
CA ASN A 285 -7.57 -12.83 14.28
C ASN A 285 -8.86 -13.27 13.57
N LEU A 286 -9.97 -12.57 13.80
CA LEU A 286 -11.25 -12.85 13.12
C LEU A 286 -11.14 -12.56 11.62
N ALA A 287 -10.61 -11.38 11.22
CA ALA A 287 -10.43 -11.01 9.82
C ALA A 287 -9.62 -12.08 9.08
N PHE A 288 -8.47 -12.46 9.63
CA PHE A 288 -7.65 -13.52 9.06
C PHE A 288 -8.41 -14.85 8.92
N SER A 289 -9.17 -15.24 9.94
CA SER A 289 -9.92 -16.51 9.93
C SER A 289 -11.06 -16.54 8.89
N LEU A 290 -11.64 -15.39 8.57
CA LEU A 290 -12.70 -15.25 7.58
C LEU A 290 -12.15 -15.08 6.17
N THR A 291 -10.89 -14.65 6.01
CA THR A 291 -10.27 -14.40 4.71
C THR A 291 -10.07 -15.71 3.95
N LYS A 292 -10.83 -15.89 2.87
CA LYS A 292 -10.81 -17.08 2.00
C LYS A 292 -11.42 -16.74 0.64
N PRO A 293 -11.18 -17.56 -0.40
CA PRO A 293 -11.85 -17.38 -1.69
C PRO A 293 -13.37 -17.35 -1.58
N GLY A 294 -13.99 -16.46 -2.33
CA GLY A 294 -15.45 -16.35 -2.48
C GLY A 294 -16.16 -15.46 -1.48
N ILE A 295 -15.56 -15.11 -0.33
CA ILE A 295 -16.09 -14.04 0.54
C ILE A 295 -15.71 -12.67 -0.03
N THR A 296 -16.53 -11.66 0.12
CA THR A 296 -16.12 -10.29 -0.16
C THR A 296 -15.35 -9.73 1.03
N TYR A 297 -14.31 -8.94 0.79
CA TYR A 297 -13.57 -8.33 1.91
C TYR A 297 -14.42 -7.28 2.65
N ARG A 298 -15.47 -6.77 1.98
CA ARG A 298 -16.52 -5.98 2.64
C ARG A 298 -17.25 -6.78 3.72
N GLU A 299 -17.59 -8.05 3.47
CA GLU A 299 -18.22 -8.91 4.49
C GLU A 299 -17.28 -9.16 5.67
N VAL A 300 -15.99 -9.34 5.40
CA VAL A 300 -14.97 -9.45 6.45
C VAL A 300 -14.91 -8.17 7.29
N HIS A 301 -14.85 -6.99 6.64
CA HIS A 301 -14.88 -5.69 7.32
C HIS A 301 -16.10 -5.52 8.24
N LEU A 302 -17.29 -5.87 7.75
CA LEU A 302 -18.53 -5.75 8.55
C LEU A 302 -18.55 -6.73 9.73
N ALA A 303 -18.02 -7.95 9.56
CA ALA A 303 -17.90 -8.91 10.65
C ALA A 303 -16.91 -8.43 11.72
N VAL A 304 -15.79 -7.81 11.31
CA VAL A 304 -14.82 -7.19 12.21
C VAL A 304 -15.42 -5.98 12.95
N ALA A 305 -16.16 -5.13 12.24
CA ALA A 305 -16.88 -4.01 12.86
C ALA A 305 -17.86 -4.49 13.95
N ARG A 306 -18.59 -5.59 13.68
CA ARG A 306 -19.45 -6.22 14.67
C ARG A 306 -18.68 -6.76 15.87
N LYS A 307 -17.55 -7.43 15.65
CA LYS A 307 -16.68 -7.95 16.72
C LYS A 307 -16.11 -6.83 17.58
N MET A 308 -15.70 -5.74 16.97
CA MET A 308 -15.25 -4.54 17.68
C MET A 308 -16.35 -3.97 18.59
N LEU A 309 -17.56 -3.79 18.06
CA LEU A 309 -18.69 -3.29 18.83
C LEU A 309 -19.09 -4.23 19.98
N GLU A 310 -19.01 -5.55 19.79
CA GLU A 310 -19.20 -6.54 20.86
C GLU A 310 -18.21 -6.30 22.03
N GLY A 311 -16.93 -6.13 21.73
CA GLY A 311 -15.91 -5.84 22.75
C GLY A 311 -16.11 -4.49 23.43
N LEU A 312 -16.43 -3.44 22.67
CA LEU A 312 -16.71 -2.10 23.21
C LEU A 312 -17.99 -2.08 24.06
N SER A 313 -18.98 -2.91 23.71
CA SER A 313 -20.22 -3.09 24.52
C SER A 313 -19.92 -3.77 25.87
N ALA A 314 -19.02 -4.75 25.89
CA ALA A 314 -18.59 -5.39 27.15
C ALA A 314 -17.90 -4.40 28.09
N LEU A 315 -17.29 -3.34 27.54
CA LEU A 315 -16.70 -2.23 28.32
C LEU A 315 -17.67 -1.08 28.57
N ASP A 316 -18.96 -1.21 28.21
CA ASP A 316 -19.99 -0.19 28.35
C ASP A 316 -19.65 1.14 27.63
N LEU A 317 -18.87 1.09 26.54
CA LEU A 317 -18.57 2.23 25.67
C LEU A 317 -19.64 2.43 24.60
N VAL A 318 -20.30 1.34 24.22
CA VAL A 318 -21.47 1.32 23.35
C VAL A 318 -22.55 0.39 23.93
N LYS A 319 -23.78 0.54 23.49
CA LYS A 319 -24.94 -0.27 23.94
C LYS A 319 -25.94 -0.45 22.83
N GLY A 320 -26.77 -1.49 22.92
CA GLY A 320 -27.85 -1.76 21.96
C GLY A 320 -27.58 -2.97 21.08
N ASP A 321 -28.37 -3.11 20.01
CA ASP A 321 -28.23 -4.22 19.08
C ASP A 321 -26.98 -4.06 18.19
N LEU A 322 -26.13 -5.09 18.11
CA LEU A 322 -24.86 -5.03 17.40
C LEU A 322 -25.05 -4.87 15.90
N ASP A 323 -26.02 -5.58 15.32
CA ASP A 323 -26.26 -5.55 13.87
C ASP A 323 -26.85 -4.20 13.44
N GLU A 324 -27.69 -3.61 14.29
CA GLU A 324 -28.19 -2.26 14.07
C GLU A 324 -27.07 -1.22 14.17
N MET A 325 -26.16 -1.34 15.14
CA MET A 325 -24.99 -0.46 15.28
C MET A 325 -24.07 -0.54 14.05
N VAL A 326 -23.82 -1.75 13.52
CA VAL A 326 -23.03 -1.93 12.29
C VAL A 326 -23.74 -1.25 11.12
N ALA A 327 -25.04 -1.49 10.95
CA ALA A 327 -25.82 -0.90 9.86
C ALA A 327 -25.84 0.64 9.90
N LYS A 328 -25.80 1.23 11.11
CA LYS A 328 -25.74 2.68 11.33
C LYS A 328 -24.33 3.27 11.31
N GLY A 329 -23.28 2.44 11.18
CA GLY A 329 -21.89 2.88 11.09
C GLY A 329 -21.27 3.36 12.41
N ILE A 330 -21.80 2.90 13.54
CA ILE A 330 -21.27 3.28 14.87
C ILE A 330 -19.81 2.85 15.03
N ALA A 331 -19.41 1.73 14.43
CA ALA A 331 -18.00 1.29 14.41
C ALA A 331 -17.05 2.32 13.81
N GLY A 332 -17.51 3.13 12.84
CA GLY A 332 -16.70 4.18 12.21
C GLY A 332 -16.27 5.31 13.15
N LEU A 333 -16.95 5.49 14.31
CA LEU A 333 -16.49 6.40 15.34
C LEU A 333 -15.14 5.96 15.94
N PHE A 334 -14.90 4.64 16.01
CA PHE A 334 -13.70 4.04 16.59
C PHE A 334 -12.69 3.61 15.54
N GLN A 335 -13.15 3.20 14.35
CA GLN A 335 -12.32 2.88 13.19
C GLN A 335 -12.81 3.66 11.96
N PRO A 336 -12.31 4.87 11.71
CA PRO A 336 -12.75 5.71 10.58
C PRO A 336 -12.15 5.29 9.23
N HIS A 337 -11.28 4.29 9.19
CA HIS A 337 -10.67 3.73 7.98
C HIS A 337 -11.22 2.33 7.65
N GLY A 338 -10.85 1.81 6.48
CA GLY A 338 -11.17 0.45 6.03
C GLY A 338 -10.38 -0.61 6.79
N LEU A 339 -10.79 -1.88 6.63
CA LEU A 339 -10.06 -3.01 7.24
C LEU A 339 -8.75 -3.32 6.51
N GLY A 340 -8.58 -2.86 5.27
CA GLY A 340 -7.37 -3.09 4.53
C GLY A 340 -7.48 -2.70 3.05
N HIS A 341 -6.38 -2.90 2.34
CA HIS A 341 -6.19 -2.52 0.95
C HIS A 341 -5.38 -3.60 0.19
N ASN A 342 -5.30 -3.49 -1.13
CA ASN A 342 -4.39 -4.32 -1.92
C ASN A 342 -2.94 -3.87 -1.68
N MET A 343 -2.01 -4.82 -1.67
CA MET A 343 -0.58 -4.59 -1.57
C MET A 343 0.18 -5.29 -2.69
N GLY A 344 1.31 -4.74 -3.10
CA GLY A 344 2.14 -5.30 -4.17
C GLY A 344 3.39 -4.48 -4.43
N LEU A 345 3.55 -3.98 -5.67
CA LEU A 345 4.61 -3.02 -6.03
C LEU A 345 4.45 -1.66 -5.34
N ASP A 346 3.24 -1.33 -4.94
CA ASP A 346 2.96 -0.20 -4.07
C ASP A 346 2.30 -0.72 -2.79
N VAL A 347 2.50 -0.03 -1.66
CA VAL A 347 1.85 -0.38 -0.40
C VAL A 347 0.32 -0.35 -0.56
N HIS A 348 -0.22 0.69 -1.18
CA HIS A 348 -1.59 0.75 -1.69
C HIS A 348 -1.57 0.44 -3.20
N ASP A 349 -1.53 -0.84 -3.54
CA ASP A 349 -1.24 -1.27 -4.89
C ASP A 349 -2.29 -0.80 -5.91
N MET A 350 -1.82 -0.10 -6.96
CA MET A 350 -2.63 0.42 -8.06
C MET A 350 -3.67 1.49 -7.69
N GLU A 351 -3.63 2.10 -6.52
CA GLU A 351 -4.67 3.04 -6.09
C GLU A 351 -4.83 4.22 -7.05
N ASP A 352 -3.73 4.72 -7.63
CA ASP A 352 -3.72 5.80 -8.62
C ASP A 352 -4.39 5.41 -9.96
N LEU A 353 -4.58 4.12 -10.24
CA LEU A 353 -5.34 3.67 -11.40
C LEU A 353 -6.87 3.82 -11.22
N GLY A 354 -7.31 4.17 -10.02
CA GLY A 354 -8.68 4.40 -9.64
C GLY A 354 -9.20 3.42 -8.61
N GLU A 355 -9.35 3.87 -7.36
CA GLU A 355 -9.73 3.04 -6.20
C GLU A 355 -10.96 2.15 -6.44
N ASN A 356 -11.98 2.64 -7.16
CA ASN A 356 -13.18 1.85 -7.44
C ASN A 356 -12.92 0.73 -8.47
N LEU A 357 -12.01 0.94 -9.42
CA LEU A 357 -11.63 -0.08 -10.41
C LEU A 357 -10.72 -1.14 -9.78
N VAL A 358 -9.97 -0.78 -8.77
CA VAL A 358 -9.03 -1.67 -8.07
C VAL A 358 -9.72 -2.45 -6.95
N GLY A 359 -10.43 -1.77 -6.07
CA GLY A 359 -10.93 -2.34 -4.82
C GLY A 359 -12.37 -2.88 -4.86
N TYR A 360 -13.11 -2.67 -5.97
CA TYR A 360 -14.52 -3.02 -6.05
C TYR A 360 -14.82 -3.89 -7.29
N ASP A 361 -15.67 -4.89 -7.15
CA ASP A 361 -16.21 -5.61 -8.29
C ASP A 361 -17.19 -4.71 -9.07
N PRO A 362 -17.41 -4.97 -10.37
CA PRO A 362 -18.22 -4.08 -11.23
C PRO A 362 -19.68 -3.87 -10.76
N ASP A 363 -20.21 -4.81 -9.99
CA ASP A 363 -21.56 -4.78 -9.40
C ASP A 363 -21.61 -4.17 -7.99
N GLN A 364 -20.45 -3.79 -7.43
CA GLN A 364 -20.34 -3.19 -6.11
C GLN A 364 -20.28 -1.66 -6.19
N THR A 365 -20.91 -1.01 -5.20
CA THR A 365 -20.86 0.44 -5.03
C THR A 365 -20.19 0.79 -3.70
N ARG A 366 -19.28 1.77 -3.73
CA ARG A 366 -18.64 2.29 -2.52
C ARG A 366 -19.67 2.93 -1.60
N ALA A 367 -19.65 2.54 -0.34
CA ALA A 367 -20.52 3.14 0.69
C ALA A 367 -20.09 4.59 1.00
N LYS A 368 -21.01 5.36 1.57
CA LYS A 368 -20.71 6.70 2.10
C LYS A 368 -20.59 6.72 3.63
N GLN A 369 -20.89 5.59 4.28
CA GLN A 369 -20.81 5.42 5.72
C GLN A 369 -19.37 5.56 6.20
N LEU A 370 -19.16 6.27 7.31
CA LEU A 370 -17.83 6.42 7.93
C LEU A 370 -17.22 5.04 8.25
N GLY A 371 -15.93 4.90 8.03
CA GLY A 371 -15.22 3.62 8.09
C GLY A 371 -15.40 2.82 6.80
N LEU A 372 -16.61 2.36 6.51
CA LEU A 372 -16.91 1.57 5.31
C LEU A 372 -16.66 2.34 4.00
N GLY A 373 -16.88 3.64 3.97
CA GLY A 373 -16.59 4.50 2.82
C GLY A 373 -15.10 4.64 2.52
N SER A 374 -14.25 4.36 3.51
CA SER A 374 -12.79 4.35 3.37
C SER A 374 -12.22 2.97 3.06
N LEU A 375 -13.07 1.94 2.90
CA LEU A 375 -12.62 0.59 2.55
C LEU A 375 -12.07 0.59 1.11
N ARG A 376 -10.78 0.31 0.96
CA ARG A 376 -10.07 0.32 -0.32
C ARG A 376 -10.10 -1.02 -1.04
N MET A 377 -10.36 -2.11 -0.30
CA MET A 377 -10.59 -3.45 -0.83
C MET A 377 -11.94 -3.96 -0.34
N ALA A 378 -12.90 -4.14 -1.26
CA ALA A 378 -14.24 -4.63 -0.96
C ALA A 378 -14.63 -5.86 -1.81
N ARG A 379 -13.77 -6.22 -2.78
CA ARG A 379 -13.99 -7.28 -3.78
C ARG A 379 -14.21 -8.65 -3.17
N SER A 380 -14.79 -9.53 -3.97
CA SER A 380 -14.75 -10.98 -3.77
C SER A 380 -13.29 -11.45 -3.82
N LEU A 381 -12.84 -12.08 -2.75
CA LEU A 381 -11.48 -12.57 -2.63
C LEU A 381 -11.25 -13.77 -3.54
N LYS A 382 -10.05 -13.81 -4.13
CA LYS A 382 -9.59 -14.90 -5.02
C LYS A 382 -8.19 -15.31 -4.60
N PRO A 383 -7.79 -16.58 -4.85
CA PRO A 383 -6.40 -16.99 -4.66
C PRO A 383 -5.45 -16.05 -5.40
N GLY A 384 -4.34 -15.69 -4.76
CA GLY A 384 -3.35 -14.74 -5.28
C GLY A 384 -3.62 -13.27 -4.95
N HIS A 385 -4.76 -12.89 -4.34
CA HIS A 385 -4.89 -11.57 -3.75
C HIS A 385 -3.93 -11.43 -2.55
N VAL A 386 -3.22 -10.33 -2.49
CA VAL A 386 -2.43 -9.90 -1.33
C VAL A 386 -3.06 -8.62 -0.79
N ILE A 387 -3.43 -8.65 0.48
CA ILE A 387 -4.17 -7.57 1.16
C ILE A 387 -3.60 -7.35 2.56
N THR A 388 -3.82 -6.16 3.11
CA THR A 388 -3.59 -5.91 4.54
C THR A 388 -4.82 -6.31 5.36
N ASP A 389 -4.59 -6.59 6.65
CA ASP A 389 -5.59 -6.86 7.69
C ASP A 389 -5.23 -5.99 8.90
N GLU A 390 -5.85 -4.80 8.99
CA GLU A 390 -5.41 -3.67 9.83
C GLU A 390 -6.51 -3.10 10.74
N PRO A 391 -7.23 -3.90 11.53
CA PRO A 391 -8.21 -3.33 12.44
C PRO A 391 -7.54 -2.42 13.47
N GLY A 392 -8.25 -1.36 13.86
CA GLY A 392 -7.81 -0.42 14.87
C GLY A 392 -8.95 0.15 15.70
N ILE A 393 -8.65 0.58 16.92
CA ILE A 393 -9.56 1.34 17.77
C ILE A 393 -8.86 2.63 18.19
N TYR A 394 -9.50 3.74 17.87
CA TYR A 394 -8.98 5.07 18.15
C TYR A 394 -10.01 5.89 18.93
N PHE A 395 -9.53 6.60 19.94
CA PHE A 395 -10.33 7.58 20.66
C PHE A 395 -9.90 8.96 20.20
N ILE A 396 -10.58 9.48 19.16
CA ILE A 396 -10.27 10.76 18.50
C ILE A 396 -11.19 11.83 19.09
N PRO A 397 -10.71 12.71 20.02
CA PRO A 397 -11.58 13.68 20.70
C PRO A 397 -12.39 14.54 19.75
N ALA A 398 -11.76 15.04 18.68
CA ALA A 398 -12.43 15.89 17.69
C ALA A 398 -13.58 15.17 16.96
N LEU A 399 -13.44 13.86 16.67
CA LEU A 399 -14.49 13.06 16.04
C LEU A 399 -15.61 12.73 17.03
N ILE A 400 -15.25 12.41 18.27
CA ILE A 400 -16.21 12.14 19.36
C ILE A 400 -17.07 13.40 19.62
N GLU A 401 -16.43 14.57 19.76
CA GLU A 401 -17.15 15.83 19.95
C GLU A 401 -18.03 16.22 18.76
N LYS A 402 -17.57 15.96 17.54
CA LYS A 402 -18.40 16.13 16.33
C LYS A 402 -19.65 15.28 16.40
N PHE A 403 -19.51 13.97 16.65
CA PHE A 403 -20.65 13.04 16.77
C PHE A 403 -21.64 13.48 17.86
N LYS A 404 -21.12 13.85 19.03
CA LYS A 404 -21.90 14.36 20.15
C LYS A 404 -22.70 15.61 19.78
N LYS A 405 -22.04 16.57 19.13
CA LYS A 405 -22.67 17.84 18.69
C LYS A 405 -23.75 17.64 17.62
N GLU A 406 -23.52 16.71 16.69
CA GLU A 406 -24.46 16.38 15.61
C GLU A 406 -25.58 15.43 16.05
N GLY A 407 -25.57 14.96 17.31
CA GLY A 407 -26.57 14.04 17.84
C GLY A 407 -26.45 12.62 17.26
N LEU A 408 -25.29 12.25 16.71
CA LEU A 408 -25.07 10.95 16.10
C LEU A 408 -24.84 9.88 17.18
N GLY A 409 -25.45 8.73 17.01
CA GLY A 409 -25.21 7.58 17.88
C GLY A 409 -25.63 7.73 19.35
N TYR A 410 -26.47 8.72 19.73
CA TYR A 410 -26.87 8.91 21.13
C TYR A 410 -27.56 7.69 21.76
N ASP A 411 -28.26 6.89 20.96
CA ASP A 411 -28.92 5.68 21.44
C ASP A 411 -27.94 4.54 21.71
N TYR A 412 -26.73 4.64 21.13
CA TYR A 412 -25.74 3.54 21.10
C TYR A 412 -24.42 3.86 21.82
N VAL A 413 -24.01 5.12 21.86
CA VAL A 413 -22.69 5.55 22.35
C VAL A 413 -22.80 6.11 23.77
N ASN A 414 -21.99 5.61 24.69
CA ASN A 414 -21.88 6.14 26.03
C ASN A 414 -20.87 7.31 26.06
N TYR A 415 -21.28 8.48 25.62
CA TYR A 415 -20.42 9.65 25.51
C TYR A 415 -19.78 10.07 26.84
N ALA A 416 -20.48 9.90 27.97
CA ALA A 416 -19.94 10.23 29.27
C ALA A 416 -18.72 9.36 29.62
N LYS A 417 -18.78 8.08 29.25
CA LYS A 417 -17.67 7.14 29.50
C LYS A 417 -16.51 7.32 28.50
N LEU A 418 -16.79 7.79 27.26
CA LEU A 418 -15.75 8.09 26.28
C LEU A 418 -14.84 9.23 26.70
N GLU A 419 -15.28 10.13 27.59
CA GLU A 419 -14.45 11.20 28.14
C GLU A 419 -13.25 10.66 28.91
N ASP A 420 -13.39 9.48 29.55
CA ASP A 420 -12.29 8.77 30.24
C ASP A 420 -11.21 8.23 29.28
N TYR A 421 -11.45 8.27 27.97
CA TYR A 421 -10.56 7.74 26.93
C TYR A 421 -9.94 8.83 26.05
N TYR A 422 -10.15 10.13 26.32
CA TYR A 422 -9.63 11.22 25.49
C TYR A 422 -8.10 11.26 25.42
N ASP A 423 -7.41 10.77 26.45
CA ASP A 423 -5.95 10.65 26.48
C ASP A 423 -5.43 9.24 26.14
N PHE A 424 -6.31 8.36 25.67
CA PHE A 424 -5.95 6.97 25.38
C PHE A 424 -5.06 6.83 24.16
N GLY A 425 -5.29 7.62 23.11
CA GLY A 425 -4.64 7.46 21.82
C GLY A 425 -5.37 6.46 20.92
N GLY A 426 -4.62 5.55 20.31
CA GLY A 426 -5.15 4.52 19.41
C GLY A 426 -4.32 3.24 19.42
N ILE A 427 -4.92 2.17 18.93
CA ILE A 427 -4.29 0.87 18.70
C ILE A 427 -4.62 0.42 17.29
N ARG A 428 -3.60 0.03 16.50
CA ARG A 428 -3.72 -0.68 15.23
C ARG A 428 -2.83 -1.92 15.26
N LEU A 429 -3.34 -3.01 14.72
CA LEU A 429 -2.61 -4.26 14.54
C LEU A 429 -2.81 -4.74 13.11
N GLU A 430 -1.74 -4.91 12.36
CA GLU A 430 -1.78 -5.15 10.93
C GLU A 430 -0.82 -6.24 10.52
N ASP A 431 -1.31 -7.15 9.68
CA ASP A 431 -0.54 -8.18 9.01
C ASP A 431 -0.81 -8.17 7.51
N ASP A 432 0.20 -8.51 6.70
CA ASP A 432 0.07 -8.78 5.28
C ASP A 432 -0.46 -10.20 5.05
N VAL A 433 -1.47 -10.34 4.21
CA VAL A 433 -2.21 -11.59 4.03
C VAL A 433 -2.33 -11.96 2.57
N LEU A 434 -1.89 -13.17 2.22
CA LEU A 434 -2.13 -13.83 0.93
C LEU A 434 -3.39 -14.69 1.02
N VAL A 435 -4.32 -14.48 0.10
CA VAL A 435 -5.45 -15.40 -0.11
C VAL A 435 -4.96 -16.62 -0.86
N THR A 436 -5.13 -17.82 -0.27
CA THR A 436 -4.74 -19.12 -0.84
C THR A 436 -5.95 -19.82 -1.48
N GLU A 437 -5.75 -21.00 -2.06
CA GLU A 437 -6.83 -21.79 -2.66
C GLU A 437 -7.96 -22.15 -1.67
N THR A 438 -7.66 -22.27 -0.39
CA THR A 438 -8.63 -22.76 0.62
C THR A 438 -8.82 -21.86 1.83
N GLY A 439 -8.07 -20.76 1.93
CA GLY A 439 -8.09 -19.87 3.08
C GLY A 439 -7.13 -18.70 2.91
N ALA A 440 -6.31 -18.45 3.92
CA ALA A 440 -5.33 -17.36 3.92
C ALA A 440 -4.00 -17.79 4.55
N ARG A 441 -2.92 -17.09 4.20
CA ARG A 441 -1.59 -17.20 4.78
C ARG A 441 -1.07 -15.79 5.12
N ARG A 442 -0.57 -15.60 6.33
CA ARG A 442 0.21 -14.39 6.63
C ARG A 442 1.53 -14.45 5.89
N LEU A 443 1.97 -13.30 5.39
CA LEU A 443 3.22 -13.18 4.67
C LEU A 443 4.39 -12.94 5.64
N GLY A 444 5.60 -13.27 5.19
CA GLY A 444 6.80 -13.25 6.02
C GLY A 444 7.07 -14.57 6.75
N PRO A 445 8.28 -14.69 7.36
CA PRO A 445 8.76 -15.96 7.93
C PRO A 445 8.07 -16.30 9.26
N GLN A 446 7.58 -15.32 9.97
CA GLN A 446 6.90 -15.46 11.26
C GLN A 446 6.02 -14.22 11.53
N ARG A 447 5.07 -14.38 12.43
CA ARG A 447 4.22 -13.28 12.88
C ARG A 447 4.93 -12.45 13.95
N LEU A 448 4.86 -11.13 13.83
CA LEU A 448 5.23 -10.24 14.94
C LEU A 448 4.36 -10.53 16.18
N PRO A 449 4.89 -10.40 17.40
CA PRO A 449 4.10 -10.55 18.63
C PRO A 449 2.81 -9.74 18.54
N ILE A 450 1.68 -10.37 18.84
CA ILE A 450 0.38 -9.74 18.67
C ILE A 450 -0.54 -9.86 19.87
N SER A 451 -0.50 -10.96 20.66
CA SER A 451 -1.26 -10.99 21.90
C SER A 451 -0.65 -10.05 22.93
N PRO A 452 -1.43 -9.47 23.87
CA PRO A 452 -0.86 -8.65 24.93
C PRO A 452 0.28 -9.33 25.70
N ASP A 453 0.15 -10.64 25.96
CA ASP A 453 1.17 -11.41 26.67
C ASP A 453 2.46 -11.58 25.85
N ASP A 454 2.33 -11.88 24.55
CA ASP A 454 3.49 -12.01 23.66
C ASP A 454 4.23 -10.68 23.49
N VAL A 455 3.49 -9.57 23.40
CA VAL A 455 4.06 -8.23 23.30
C VAL A 455 4.83 -7.88 24.57
N GLU A 456 4.24 -8.08 25.75
CA GLU A 456 4.92 -7.83 27.04
C GLU A 456 6.15 -8.72 27.22
N ALA A 457 6.05 -10.01 26.83
CA ALA A 457 7.18 -10.95 26.88
C ALA A 457 8.31 -10.53 25.94
N ALA A 458 7.98 -10.14 24.69
CA ALA A 458 8.97 -9.68 23.72
C ALA A 458 9.67 -8.39 24.18
N MET A 459 8.94 -7.44 24.75
CA MET A 459 9.52 -6.20 25.30
C MET A 459 10.38 -6.46 26.53
N ALA A 460 10.01 -7.45 27.36
CA ALA A 460 10.82 -7.83 28.52
C ALA A 460 12.13 -8.51 28.12
N ALA A 461 12.13 -9.30 27.05
CA ALA A 461 13.33 -9.97 26.53
C ALA A 461 14.35 -9.00 25.89
N ALA A 462 13.90 -7.81 25.44
CA ALA A 462 14.75 -6.77 24.84
C ALA A 462 15.40 -5.82 25.87
N ARG A 463 15.01 -5.88 27.14
CA ARG A 463 15.53 -5.05 28.25
C ARG A 463 16.60 -5.77 29.04
#